data_ca130c006a6210f6b4d0f074b174fe98
#
_entry.id   ca130c006a6210f6b4d0f074b174fe98
#
_cell.length_a   1.000
_cell.length_b   1.000
_cell.length_c   1.000
_cell.angle_alpha   90.00
_cell.angle_beta   90.00
_cell.angle_gamma   90.00
#
_symmetry.space_group_name_H-M   'P 1'
#
loop_
_entity.id
_entity.type
_entity.pdbx_description
1 polymer ?
#
loop_
_entity_poly.entity_id
_entity_poly.type
_entity_poly.pdbx_seq_one_letter_code
_entity_poly.pdbx_strand_id
1 'polypeptide(L)'
;MKLLHTICALLIACCGLHAQVQRTDTIKGKIYYRYTVERGVGLYQVSKRFGTTQEQLLKLNPEIRRSGLSYGQTIIVPALDMTAAAEVTELSTDPESAIVTATEVTDSISLNLEERKQKIFQNRRMRNEGMAPELMPMAEQDTLDSDSAALDTIRMAVMLPLHANTIKRTAIMDRFLDFYIGTLIAIYEAQNEGKFIELHTYDVGKTVQGVEKCATDSTWHAMDAIIGPAYGQQVEAMAKYALRDSTWLIAPFASEIESVQNNPYLLKFNPSSKDEADALAEYLLLSDDSVNCVVIKAREGENIPKSIQYLHTALDANGIPTTSTTIRNLLVDSAENAFVPGVENIVIFNTEKYNNLQAVIPHLLKLQKQYPITLYSRYTWQTEDIALPQIYTSIFHEATEESIEAYRAIYEQYFSTPAAEHPRYDLLGYDLTKHLLALLPINDPLQLEEIWEGIQTRIMYQHPEEGSGYVNQEINIIRKPNLEEEPSL
;
A
#
# COMPACT_ATOMS: atom_id res chain seq x y z
N MET A 1 54.45 10.30 -18.70
CA MET A 1 54.01 9.10 -17.94
C MET A 1 53.24 9.40 -16.65
N LYS A 2 53.20 10.62 -16.12
CA LYS A 2 52.39 10.96 -14.90
C LYS A 2 50.93 11.39 -15.21
N LEU A 3 50.63 11.76 -16.45
CA LEU A 3 49.30 12.20 -16.86
C LEU A 3 48.33 11.02 -17.17
N LEU A 4 48.89 9.86 -17.52
CA LEU A 4 48.11 8.64 -17.87
C LEU A 4 47.57 7.90 -16.61
N HIS A 5 48.28 8.05 -15.48
CA HIS A 5 47.85 7.46 -14.20
C HIS A 5 46.75 8.25 -13.51
N THR A 6 46.62 9.54 -13.78
CA THR A 6 45.56 10.39 -13.20
C THR A 6 44.23 10.22 -13.93
N ILE A 7 44.23 9.88 -15.23
CA ILE A 7 43.03 9.62 -16.03
C ILE A 7 42.45 8.23 -15.72
N CYS A 8 43.30 7.21 -15.45
CA CYS A 8 42.84 5.91 -14.99
C CYS A 8 42.22 5.95 -13.56
N ALA A 9 42.70 6.84 -12.69
CA ALA A 9 42.16 6.97 -11.34
C ALA A 9 40.80 7.71 -11.33
N LEU A 10 40.51 8.59 -12.31
CA LEU A 10 39.22 9.29 -12.42
C LEU A 10 38.13 8.44 -13.13
N LEU A 11 38.52 7.47 -13.95
CA LEU A 11 37.57 6.54 -14.61
C LEU A 11 37.14 5.38 -13.71
N ILE A 12 37.79 5.15 -12.58
CA ILE A 12 37.42 4.15 -11.57
C ILE A 12 36.43 4.74 -10.54
N ALA A 13 36.30 6.06 -10.46
CA ALA A 13 35.40 6.72 -9.52
C ALA A 13 33.93 6.87 -10.03
N CYS A 14 33.63 6.57 -11.29
CA CYS A 14 32.30 6.67 -11.88
C CYS A 14 31.54 5.34 -12.04
N CYS A 15 32.08 4.20 -11.55
CA CYS A 15 31.41 2.89 -11.56
C CYS A 15 31.16 2.36 -10.16
N GLY A 16 30.67 3.22 -9.24
CA GLY A 16 30.39 2.92 -7.84
C GLY A 16 28.92 2.57 -7.58
N LEU A 17 28.29 1.74 -8.41
CA LEU A 17 26.97 1.15 -8.12
C LEU A 17 26.96 -0.30 -8.60
N HIS A 18 27.78 -1.13 -7.94
CA HIS A 18 27.68 -2.58 -8.13
C HIS A 18 27.50 -3.24 -6.78
N ALA A 19 26.34 -3.89 -6.63
CA ALA A 19 25.99 -4.78 -5.56
C ALA A 19 27.22 -5.60 -5.09
N GLN A 20 27.39 -5.68 -3.76
CA GLN A 20 28.45 -6.44 -3.12
C GLN A 20 28.29 -7.95 -3.36
N VAL A 21 28.61 -8.43 -4.56
CA VAL A 21 28.84 -9.86 -4.80
C VAL A 21 30.31 -10.14 -4.47
N GLN A 22 30.57 -10.57 -3.25
CA GLN A 22 31.92 -10.92 -2.80
C GLN A 22 32.09 -12.44 -2.73
N ARG A 23 33.08 -12.96 -3.46
CA ARG A 23 33.64 -14.30 -3.45
C ARG A 23 32.77 -15.42 -4.01
N THR A 24 33.38 -16.20 -4.91
CA THR A 24 32.87 -17.47 -5.42
C THR A 24 33.19 -18.60 -4.44
N ASP A 25 32.20 -19.38 -4.07
CA ASP A 25 32.35 -20.66 -3.35
C ASP A 25 32.00 -21.80 -4.33
N THR A 26 32.81 -22.85 -4.35
CA THR A 26 32.51 -24.04 -5.17
C THR A 26 31.98 -25.15 -4.27
N ILE A 27 30.69 -25.49 -4.42
CA ILE A 27 30.07 -26.57 -3.67
C ILE A 27 29.64 -27.66 -4.64
N LYS A 28 30.23 -28.87 -4.48
CA LYS A 28 29.97 -30.03 -5.36
C LYS A 28 30.18 -29.74 -6.87
N GLY A 29 31.20 -28.98 -7.22
CA GLY A 29 31.51 -28.64 -8.63
C GLY A 29 30.63 -27.54 -9.25
N LYS A 30 29.70 -26.93 -8.51
CA LYS A 30 28.90 -25.77 -8.96
C LYS A 30 29.42 -24.50 -8.30
N ILE A 31 29.43 -23.41 -9.07
CA ILE A 31 29.87 -22.09 -8.61
C ILE A 31 28.67 -21.38 -7.95
N TYR A 32 28.91 -20.81 -6.79
CA TYR A 32 27.94 -20.01 -6.04
C TYR A 32 28.54 -18.67 -5.66
N TYR A 33 27.72 -17.64 -5.55
CA TYR A 33 28.14 -16.33 -5.08
C TYR A 33 27.67 -16.10 -3.63
N ARG A 34 28.40 -15.28 -2.90
CA ARG A 34 27.94 -14.70 -1.63
C ARG A 34 27.31 -13.36 -1.93
N TYR A 35 26.07 -13.21 -1.59
CA TYR A 35 25.29 -11.98 -1.75
C TYR A 35 24.89 -11.43 -0.39
N THR A 36 25.21 -10.16 -0.14
CA THR A 36 24.75 -9.46 1.07
C THR A 36 23.41 -8.79 0.76
N VAL A 37 22.40 -9.16 1.50
CA VAL A 37 21.01 -8.71 1.30
C VAL A 37 20.92 -7.22 1.54
N GLU A 38 20.44 -6.49 0.57
CA GLU A 38 20.20 -5.05 0.62
C GLU A 38 18.94 -4.74 1.44
N ARG A 39 18.81 -3.50 1.88
CA ARG A 39 17.63 -3.07 2.65
C ARG A 39 16.37 -3.14 1.77
N GLY A 40 15.30 -3.73 2.30
CA GLY A 40 14.04 -3.91 1.58
C GLY A 40 13.98 -5.07 0.59
N VAL A 41 15.10 -5.80 0.37
CA VAL A 41 15.15 -6.94 -0.54
C VAL A 41 14.68 -8.21 0.16
N GLY A 42 13.57 -8.78 -0.32
CA GLY A 42 13.02 -10.04 0.18
C GLY A 42 13.55 -11.27 -0.56
N LEU A 43 13.25 -12.46 -0.02
CA LEU A 43 13.68 -13.75 -0.59
C LEU A 43 13.24 -13.93 -2.05
N TYR A 44 12.08 -13.40 -2.40
CA TYR A 44 11.56 -13.42 -3.75
C TYR A 44 12.40 -12.56 -4.72
N GLN A 45 12.75 -11.34 -4.31
CA GLN A 45 13.58 -10.44 -5.13
C GLN A 45 14.97 -11.02 -5.35
N VAL A 46 15.55 -11.64 -4.30
CA VAL A 46 16.82 -12.35 -4.43
C VAL A 46 16.70 -13.52 -5.41
N SER A 47 15.62 -14.31 -5.33
CA SER A 47 15.46 -15.44 -6.24
C SER A 47 15.35 -14.99 -7.70
N LYS A 48 14.66 -13.89 -7.96
CA LYS A 48 14.57 -13.29 -9.29
C LYS A 48 15.92 -12.76 -9.79
N ARG A 49 16.59 -11.97 -8.94
CA ARG A 49 17.90 -11.38 -9.27
C ARG A 49 18.94 -12.42 -9.70
N PHE A 50 18.90 -13.61 -9.11
CA PHE A 50 19.84 -14.69 -9.38
C PHE A 50 19.26 -15.86 -10.19
N GLY A 51 18.14 -15.65 -10.90
CA GLY A 51 17.56 -16.65 -11.82
C GLY A 51 17.24 -17.99 -11.15
N THR A 52 16.85 -17.98 -9.86
CA THR A 52 16.64 -19.18 -9.06
C THR A 52 15.24 -19.17 -8.40
N THR A 53 14.87 -20.25 -7.75
CA THR A 53 13.62 -20.31 -6.99
C THR A 53 13.84 -20.02 -5.51
N GLN A 54 12.81 -19.50 -4.82
CA GLN A 54 12.87 -19.32 -3.37
C GLN A 54 13.20 -20.64 -2.64
N GLU A 55 12.67 -21.77 -3.15
CA GLU A 55 12.93 -23.08 -2.57
C GLU A 55 14.41 -23.49 -2.69
N GLN A 56 15.04 -23.17 -3.83
CA GLN A 56 16.48 -23.42 -4.03
C GLN A 56 17.32 -22.53 -3.11
N LEU A 57 16.95 -21.26 -2.96
CA LEU A 57 17.63 -20.37 -2.00
C LEU A 57 17.50 -20.85 -0.57
N LEU A 58 16.32 -21.35 -0.16
CA LEU A 58 16.11 -21.93 1.16
C LEU A 58 16.83 -23.25 1.39
N LYS A 59 17.12 -24.02 0.32
CA LYS A 59 17.97 -25.23 0.38
C LYS A 59 19.45 -24.86 0.54
N LEU A 60 19.89 -23.79 -0.11
CA LEU A 60 21.27 -23.30 -0.01
C LEU A 60 21.53 -22.58 1.32
N ASN A 61 20.49 -21.98 1.91
CA ASN A 61 20.57 -21.20 3.14
C ASN A 61 19.50 -21.67 4.15
N PRO A 62 19.68 -22.82 4.78
CA PRO A 62 18.65 -23.41 5.66
C PRO A 62 18.25 -22.54 6.85
N GLU A 63 19.12 -21.64 7.27
CA GLU A 63 18.88 -20.67 8.33
C GLU A 63 17.74 -19.72 8.02
N ILE A 64 17.55 -19.36 6.74
CA ILE A 64 16.48 -18.45 6.31
C ILE A 64 15.07 -19.03 6.60
N ARG A 65 14.93 -20.34 6.59
CA ARG A 65 13.65 -21.00 6.93
C ARG A 65 13.17 -20.72 8.36
N ARG A 66 14.13 -20.51 9.28
CA ARG A 66 13.85 -20.31 10.71
C ARG A 66 13.81 -18.83 11.10
N SER A 67 14.67 -18.01 10.49
CA SER A 67 14.87 -16.62 10.88
C SER A 67 14.33 -15.59 9.87
N GLY A 68 13.88 -16.03 8.67
CA GLY A 68 13.61 -15.11 7.57
C GLY A 68 14.89 -14.56 6.95
N LEU A 69 14.74 -13.77 5.87
CA LEU A 69 15.82 -13.04 5.23
C LEU A 69 15.95 -11.67 5.91
N SER A 70 17.19 -11.25 6.25
CA SER A 70 17.43 -9.99 6.97
C SER A 70 18.40 -9.10 6.21
N TYR A 71 18.21 -7.77 6.33
CA TYR A 71 19.18 -6.78 5.81
C TYR A 71 20.59 -7.02 6.34
N GLY A 72 21.58 -6.91 5.47
CA GLY A 72 23.00 -7.15 5.81
C GLY A 72 23.36 -8.62 5.98
N GLN A 73 22.41 -9.56 5.88
CA GLN A 73 22.67 -10.98 5.93
C GLN A 73 23.39 -11.42 4.65
N THR A 74 24.50 -12.16 4.79
CA THR A 74 25.18 -12.76 3.63
C THR A 74 24.63 -14.14 3.37
N ILE A 75 24.11 -14.37 2.16
CA ILE A 75 23.52 -15.63 1.73
C ILE A 75 24.26 -16.21 0.50
N ILE A 76 24.11 -17.50 0.29
CA ILE A 76 24.65 -18.21 -0.87
C ILE A 76 23.61 -18.21 -1.99
N VAL A 77 23.99 -17.74 -3.18
CA VAL A 77 23.14 -17.69 -4.36
C VAL A 77 23.80 -18.40 -5.53
N PRO A 78 23.08 -19.07 -6.45
CA PRO A 78 23.67 -19.75 -7.60
C PRO A 78 24.27 -18.74 -8.58
N ALA A 79 25.32 -19.15 -9.29
CA ALA A 79 25.80 -18.40 -10.44
C ALA A 79 24.79 -18.49 -11.58
N LEU A 80 24.52 -17.35 -12.27
CA LEU A 80 23.60 -17.30 -13.41
C LEU A 80 24.13 -18.20 -14.55
N ASP A 81 23.42 -19.29 -14.82
CA ASP A 81 23.63 -20.12 -16.03
C ASP A 81 22.63 -19.65 -17.09
N MET A 82 23.15 -19.04 -18.16
CA MET A 82 22.36 -18.46 -19.28
C MET A 82 21.80 -19.52 -20.26
N THR A 83 21.66 -20.79 -19.89
CA THR A 83 21.35 -21.87 -20.85
C THR A 83 20.19 -22.80 -20.44
N ALA A 84 19.15 -22.32 -19.78
CA ALA A 84 18.00 -23.18 -19.50
C ALA A 84 16.66 -22.47 -19.74
N ALA A 85 16.34 -22.26 -21.00
CA ALA A 85 14.98 -21.99 -21.46
C ALA A 85 14.66 -22.97 -22.59
N ALA A 86 14.10 -24.14 -22.26
CA ALA A 86 13.25 -24.96 -23.14
C ALA A 86 13.01 -26.33 -22.49
N GLU A 87 11.78 -26.57 -22.10
CA GLU A 87 11.07 -27.86 -22.20
C GLU A 87 9.77 -27.77 -21.42
N VAL A 88 8.67 -27.61 -22.15
CA VAL A 88 7.31 -27.89 -21.65
C VAL A 88 6.65 -28.85 -22.63
N THR A 89 6.34 -30.02 -22.14
CA THR A 89 5.73 -31.13 -22.86
C THR A 89 4.21 -30.93 -23.00
N GLU A 90 3.69 -31.30 -24.17
CA GLU A 90 2.32 -31.27 -24.63
C GLU A 90 1.37 -32.16 -23.82
N LEU A 91 0.10 -31.76 -23.64
CA LEU A 91 -1.04 -32.66 -23.51
C LEU A 91 -2.35 -32.04 -24.01
N SER A 92 -2.80 -32.68 -25.08
CA SER A 92 -4.12 -32.90 -25.71
C SER A 92 -5.37 -32.08 -25.37
N THR A 93 -6.02 -31.78 -26.46
CA THR A 93 -7.29 -31.15 -26.80
C THR A 93 -8.54 -31.99 -26.46
N ASP A 94 -9.65 -31.28 -26.08
CA ASP A 94 -10.93 -31.39 -26.79
C ASP A 94 -11.90 -30.23 -26.45
N PRO A 95 -12.66 -29.73 -27.40
CA PRO A 95 -13.51 -28.56 -27.27
C PRO A 95 -15.00 -28.89 -27.29
N GLU A 96 -15.86 -28.20 -26.56
CA GLU A 96 -17.20 -27.81 -27.01
C GLU A 96 -17.96 -26.85 -26.07
N SER A 97 -18.54 -25.86 -26.72
CA SER A 97 -19.79 -25.12 -26.45
C SER A 97 -19.80 -24.10 -25.25
N ALA A 98 -20.29 -22.93 -25.37
CA ALA A 98 -21.50 -22.41 -26.00
C ALA A 98 -21.45 -20.89 -26.13
N ILE A 99 -21.95 -20.41 -27.22
CA ILE A 99 -22.19 -19.00 -27.54
C ILE A 99 -23.55 -18.60 -26.95
N VAL A 100 -23.59 -17.52 -26.18
CA VAL A 100 -24.82 -16.79 -25.88
C VAL A 100 -24.64 -15.35 -26.35
N THR A 101 -25.48 -14.96 -27.30
CA THR A 101 -25.48 -13.65 -27.95
C THR A 101 -26.06 -12.58 -27.03
N ALA A 102 -25.27 -11.54 -26.78
CA ALA A 102 -25.66 -10.34 -26.05
C ALA A 102 -26.17 -9.28 -27.03
N THR A 103 -27.47 -9.13 -27.21
CA THR A 103 -28.00 -8.01 -28.00
C THR A 103 -29.32 -7.38 -27.51
N GLU A 104 -29.90 -7.77 -26.38
CA GLU A 104 -31.18 -7.21 -25.92
C GLU A 104 -31.24 -6.63 -24.49
N VAL A 105 -30.10 -6.40 -23.84
CA VAL A 105 -30.09 -5.90 -22.45
C VAL A 105 -29.59 -4.45 -22.36
N THR A 106 -29.24 -3.81 -23.46
CA THR A 106 -28.50 -2.54 -23.47
C THR A 106 -29.32 -1.31 -23.08
N ASP A 107 -30.64 -1.25 -23.34
CA ASP A 107 -31.39 0.01 -23.19
C ASP A 107 -31.92 0.30 -21.78
N SER A 108 -32.23 -0.69 -20.98
CA SER A 108 -32.68 -0.49 -19.61
C SER A 108 -31.53 -0.33 -18.60
N ILE A 109 -30.36 -0.84 -18.92
CA ILE A 109 -29.15 -0.71 -18.10
C ILE A 109 -28.53 0.68 -18.29
N SER A 110 -28.56 1.25 -19.49
CA SER A 110 -27.99 2.56 -19.78
C SER A 110 -28.70 3.71 -19.06
N LEU A 111 -30.04 3.69 -18.96
CA LEU A 111 -30.82 4.68 -18.22
C LEU A 111 -30.52 4.65 -16.70
N ASN A 112 -30.39 3.47 -16.14
CA ASN A 112 -30.05 3.32 -14.72
C ASN A 112 -28.59 3.70 -14.43
N LEU A 113 -27.70 3.52 -15.39
CA LEU A 113 -26.28 3.87 -15.29
C LEU A 113 -26.07 5.39 -15.25
N GLU A 114 -26.76 6.13 -16.12
CA GLU A 114 -26.66 7.60 -16.16
C GLU A 114 -27.29 8.25 -14.91
N GLU A 115 -28.40 7.70 -14.40
CA GLU A 115 -28.98 8.15 -13.13
C GLU A 115 -28.01 7.92 -11.94
N ARG A 116 -27.32 6.80 -11.94
CA ARG A 116 -26.31 6.50 -10.91
C ARG A 116 -25.10 7.43 -11.02
N LYS A 117 -24.56 7.65 -12.21
CA LYS A 117 -23.47 8.60 -12.45
C LYS A 117 -23.85 10.00 -11.94
N GLN A 118 -25.07 10.47 -12.27
CA GLN A 118 -25.57 11.76 -11.80
C GLN A 118 -25.68 11.82 -10.27
N LYS A 119 -26.17 10.76 -9.63
CA LYS A 119 -26.28 10.71 -8.18
C LYS A 119 -24.93 10.72 -7.47
N ILE A 120 -23.95 9.98 -7.99
CA ILE A 120 -22.58 9.99 -7.48
C ILE A 120 -21.94 11.36 -7.67
N PHE A 121 -22.12 11.96 -8.85
CA PHE A 121 -21.61 13.30 -9.16
C PHE A 121 -22.24 14.38 -8.27
N GLN A 122 -23.54 14.31 -8.02
CA GLN A 122 -24.23 15.21 -7.08
C GLN A 122 -23.73 15.05 -5.65
N ASN A 123 -23.51 13.82 -5.19
CA ASN A 123 -22.97 13.56 -3.86
C ASN A 123 -21.53 14.10 -3.72
N ARG A 124 -20.67 13.90 -4.72
CA ARG A 124 -19.31 14.48 -4.73
C ARG A 124 -19.33 16.00 -4.79
N ARG A 125 -20.25 16.58 -5.60
CA ARG A 125 -20.38 18.04 -5.70
C ARG A 125 -20.88 18.65 -4.39
N MET A 126 -21.84 18.04 -3.73
CA MET A 126 -22.28 18.49 -2.40
C MET A 126 -21.18 18.38 -1.34
N ARG A 127 -20.33 17.35 -1.41
CA ARG A 127 -19.13 17.23 -0.56
C ARG A 127 -18.13 18.35 -0.80
N ASN A 128 -17.90 18.73 -2.07
CA ASN A 128 -16.93 19.77 -2.44
C ASN A 128 -17.46 21.20 -2.28
N GLU A 129 -18.76 21.44 -2.46
CA GLU A 129 -19.38 22.78 -2.35
C GLU A 129 -19.66 23.20 -0.89
N GLY A 130 -19.68 22.26 0.07
CA GLY A 130 -19.77 22.55 1.51
C GLY A 130 -18.48 23.07 2.14
N MET A 131 -17.39 23.12 1.39
CA MET A 131 -16.04 23.42 1.91
C MET A 131 -15.38 24.65 1.25
N ALA A 132 -16.12 25.70 0.96
CA ALA A 132 -15.47 27.00 0.76
C ALA A 132 -15.30 27.66 2.14
N PRO A 133 -14.07 27.83 2.64
CA PRO A 133 -13.89 28.55 3.90
C PRO A 133 -14.26 30.00 3.67
N GLU A 134 -15.37 30.44 4.23
CA GLU A 134 -15.63 31.85 4.44
C GLU A 134 -14.55 32.36 5.41
N LEU A 135 -13.66 33.21 4.91
CA LEU A 135 -12.67 33.91 5.72
C LEU A 135 -13.39 34.65 6.84
N MET A 136 -13.36 34.09 8.04
CA MET A 136 -13.82 34.81 9.23
C MET A 136 -12.89 36.02 9.47
N PRO A 137 -13.45 37.19 9.76
CA PRO A 137 -12.65 38.39 10.06
C PRO A 137 -11.85 38.15 11.35
N MET A 138 -10.58 38.52 11.32
CA MET A 138 -9.72 38.51 12.49
C MET A 138 -10.38 39.30 13.61
N ALA A 139 -10.71 38.60 14.70
CA ALA A 139 -11.13 39.26 15.94
C ALA A 139 -9.91 40.01 16.53
N GLU A 140 -10.18 41.28 16.88
CA GLU A 140 -9.23 42.17 17.52
C GLU A 140 -8.72 41.57 18.84
N GLN A 141 -7.42 41.75 19.03
CA GLN A 141 -6.72 41.46 20.28
C GLN A 141 -7.34 42.25 21.44
N ASP A 142 -7.95 41.53 22.37
CA ASP A 142 -8.22 42.06 23.70
C ASP A 142 -7.23 41.50 24.71
N THR A 143 -6.51 42.44 25.26
CA THR A 143 -5.76 42.52 26.52
C THR A 143 -5.52 41.30 27.39
N LEU A 144 -4.24 41.06 27.57
CA LEU A 144 -3.56 40.34 28.65
C LEU A 144 -4.30 40.34 29.99
N ASP A 145 -4.88 39.20 30.35
CA ASP A 145 -5.02 38.78 31.75
C ASP A 145 -4.06 37.66 32.00
N SER A 146 -3.08 37.92 32.86
CA SER A 146 -2.06 36.99 33.33
C SER A 146 -2.65 36.07 34.40
N ASP A 147 -3.38 35.05 33.96
CA ASP A 147 -3.54 33.81 34.72
C ASP A 147 -2.76 32.71 34.00
N SER A 148 -1.86 32.06 34.72
CA SER A 148 -1.02 31.00 34.21
C SER A 148 -1.91 29.88 33.64
N ALA A 149 -2.21 29.98 32.35
CA ALA A 149 -2.73 28.86 31.59
C ALA A 149 -1.72 27.71 31.75
N ALA A 150 -2.07 26.69 32.47
CA ALA A 150 -1.33 25.44 32.45
C ALA A 150 -1.31 25.02 30.98
N LEU A 151 -0.12 25.06 30.36
CA LEU A 151 0.07 24.68 28.97
C LEU A 151 -0.49 23.27 28.80
N ASP A 152 -1.57 23.13 28.05
CA ASP A 152 -2.22 21.84 27.83
C ASP A 152 -1.24 20.91 27.11
N THR A 153 -0.67 19.99 27.89
CA THR A 153 0.28 19.00 27.37
C THR A 153 -0.50 17.87 26.69
N ILE A 154 -0.31 17.72 25.41
CA ILE A 154 -0.87 16.60 24.62
C ILE A 154 -0.10 15.31 24.98
N ARG A 155 -0.79 14.32 25.53
CA ARG A 155 -0.21 13.00 25.88
C ARG A 155 -0.57 11.99 24.82
N MET A 156 0.45 11.45 24.14
CA MET A 156 0.28 10.49 23.07
C MET A 156 0.98 9.16 23.39
N ALA A 157 0.37 8.06 22.97
CA ALA A 157 1.01 6.76 22.96
C ALA A 157 1.25 6.28 21.53
N VAL A 158 2.39 5.62 21.31
CA VAL A 158 2.66 4.85 20.08
C VAL A 158 2.85 3.39 20.44
N MET A 159 2.02 2.52 19.88
CA MET A 159 2.04 1.07 20.09
C MET A 159 2.43 0.33 18.84
N LEU A 160 3.65 -0.15 18.75
CA LEU A 160 4.17 -0.82 17.55
C LEU A 160 4.95 -2.09 17.94
N PRO A 161 5.04 -3.09 17.04
CA PRO A 161 5.89 -4.26 17.23
C PRO A 161 7.33 -3.92 16.82
N LEU A 162 7.99 -3.06 17.62
CA LEU A 162 9.33 -2.54 17.31
C LEU A 162 10.42 -3.61 17.51
N HIS A 163 10.16 -4.62 18.36
CA HIS A 163 11.12 -5.67 18.69
C HIS A 163 12.49 -5.11 19.09
N ALA A 164 12.50 -4.12 19.99
CA ALA A 164 13.69 -3.37 20.39
C ALA A 164 14.83 -4.24 20.91
N ASN A 165 14.51 -5.39 21.53
CA ASN A 165 15.48 -6.33 22.08
C ASN A 165 15.94 -7.39 21.06
N THR A 166 15.53 -7.31 19.78
CA THR A 166 15.85 -8.32 18.78
C THR A 166 17.10 -7.91 18.00
N ILE A 167 18.16 -8.74 18.05
CA ILE A 167 19.41 -8.49 17.32
C ILE A 167 19.23 -8.65 15.81
N LYS A 168 18.42 -9.64 15.37
CA LYS A 168 18.15 -9.91 13.95
C LYS A 168 16.83 -9.27 13.56
N ARG A 169 16.91 -8.15 12.89
CA ARG A 169 15.73 -7.45 12.36
C ARG A 169 15.26 -8.07 11.04
N THR A 170 13.97 -8.00 10.79
CA THR A 170 13.35 -8.37 9.51
C THR A 170 12.84 -7.12 8.81
N ALA A 171 12.63 -7.18 7.50
CA ALA A 171 12.09 -6.05 6.73
C ALA A 171 10.75 -5.51 7.31
N ILE A 172 9.91 -6.39 7.89
CA ILE A 172 8.67 -5.96 8.54
C ILE A 172 8.96 -5.14 9.81
N MET A 173 9.93 -5.54 10.61
CA MET A 173 10.34 -4.77 11.80
C MET A 173 10.92 -3.42 11.41
N ASP A 174 11.69 -3.36 10.31
CA ASP A 174 12.26 -2.12 9.81
C ASP A 174 11.17 -1.16 9.33
N ARG A 175 10.11 -1.64 8.68
CA ARG A 175 8.94 -0.82 8.29
C ARG A 175 8.25 -0.16 9.50
N PHE A 176 8.07 -0.88 10.61
CA PHE A 176 7.50 -0.29 11.82
C PHE A 176 8.46 0.72 12.47
N LEU A 177 9.76 0.49 12.37
CA LEU A 177 10.75 1.47 12.82
C LEU A 177 10.73 2.71 11.94
N ASP A 178 10.65 2.56 10.61
CA ASP A 178 10.54 3.70 9.69
C ASP A 178 9.28 4.52 10.02
N PHE A 179 8.13 3.87 10.21
CA PHE A 179 6.90 4.55 10.65
C PHE A 179 7.10 5.32 11.96
N TYR A 180 7.73 4.70 12.95
CA TYR A 180 8.02 5.36 14.23
C TYR A 180 8.96 6.56 14.08
N ILE A 181 9.95 6.47 13.20
CA ILE A 181 10.85 7.59 12.89
C ILE A 181 10.06 8.77 12.31
N GLY A 182 9.15 8.53 11.36
CA GLY A 182 8.27 9.56 10.83
C GLY A 182 7.40 10.21 11.89
N THR A 183 6.84 9.41 12.79
CA THR A 183 6.08 9.90 13.95
C THR A 183 6.93 10.82 14.84
N LEU A 184 8.18 10.44 15.13
CA LEU A 184 9.09 11.27 15.94
C LEU A 184 9.41 12.60 15.27
N ILE A 185 9.64 12.63 13.95
CA ILE A 185 9.89 13.86 13.18
C ILE A 185 8.69 14.80 13.29
N ALA A 186 7.47 14.29 13.08
CA ALA A 186 6.26 15.09 13.18
C ALA A 186 6.05 15.69 14.57
N ILE A 187 6.30 14.90 15.63
CA ILE A 187 6.21 15.38 17.02
C ILE A 187 7.26 16.47 17.29
N TYR A 188 8.48 16.25 16.82
CA TYR A 188 9.56 17.20 17.02
C TYR A 188 9.28 18.55 16.34
N GLU A 189 8.76 18.53 15.11
CA GLU A 189 8.33 19.76 14.44
C GLU A 189 7.24 20.49 15.23
N ALA A 190 6.21 19.77 15.68
CA ALA A 190 5.13 20.36 16.46
C ALA A 190 5.63 20.93 17.81
N GLN A 191 6.63 20.31 18.43
CA GLN A 191 7.28 20.87 19.62
C GLN A 191 8.06 22.13 19.29
N ASN A 192 8.72 22.20 18.14
CA ASN A 192 9.39 23.44 17.68
C ASN A 192 8.39 24.55 17.35
N GLU A 193 7.17 24.19 16.93
CA GLU A 193 6.04 25.10 16.72
C GLU A 193 5.39 25.56 18.05
N GLY A 194 5.86 25.05 19.19
CA GLY A 194 5.43 25.46 20.54
C GLY A 194 4.38 24.56 21.18
N LYS A 195 4.06 23.40 20.59
CA LYS A 195 3.17 22.41 21.23
C LYS A 195 3.92 21.64 22.32
N PHE A 196 3.25 21.42 23.45
CA PHE A 196 3.77 20.56 24.53
C PHE A 196 3.25 19.14 24.33
N ILE A 197 4.16 18.23 23.98
CA ILE A 197 3.80 16.84 23.65
C ILE A 197 4.62 15.88 24.50
N GLU A 198 3.93 15.02 25.25
CA GLU A 198 4.50 13.91 26.00
C GLU A 198 4.23 12.61 25.23
N LEU A 199 5.27 11.94 24.75
CA LEU A 199 5.17 10.70 23.98
C LEU A 199 5.53 9.47 24.80
N HIS A 200 4.63 8.51 24.89
CA HIS A 200 4.85 7.19 25.46
C HIS A 200 4.98 6.15 24.36
N THR A 201 6.10 5.44 24.30
CA THR A 201 6.35 4.42 23.26
C THR A 201 6.30 3.03 23.87
N TYR A 202 5.45 2.16 23.30
CA TYR A 202 5.25 0.78 23.74
C TYR A 202 5.63 -0.20 22.64
N ASP A 203 6.61 -1.09 22.93
CA ASP A 203 6.91 -2.25 22.08
C ASP A 203 5.97 -3.39 22.45
N VAL A 204 4.85 -3.49 21.73
CA VAL A 204 3.76 -4.44 22.05
C VAL A 204 3.95 -5.83 21.40
N GLY A 205 5.00 -6.01 20.59
CA GLY A 205 5.21 -7.26 19.86
C GLY A 205 4.02 -7.59 18.94
N LYS A 206 3.73 -8.90 18.79
CA LYS A 206 2.68 -9.39 17.88
C LYS A 206 1.44 -9.96 18.57
N THR A 207 1.42 -9.97 19.90
CA THR A 207 0.37 -10.64 20.67
C THR A 207 -0.56 -9.64 21.37
N VAL A 208 -1.79 -10.05 21.64
CA VAL A 208 -2.77 -9.26 22.39
C VAL A 208 -2.26 -8.98 23.81
N GLN A 209 -1.55 -9.94 24.45
CA GLN A 209 -0.99 -9.78 25.78
C GLN A 209 -0.01 -8.59 25.88
N GLY A 210 0.70 -8.28 24.80
CA GLY A 210 1.57 -7.10 24.75
C GLY A 210 0.79 -5.80 24.96
N VAL A 211 -0.37 -5.69 24.33
CA VAL A 211 -1.30 -4.55 24.45
C VAL A 211 -1.93 -4.50 25.83
N GLU A 212 -2.46 -5.61 26.33
CA GLU A 212 -3.12 -5.70 27.64
C GLU A 212 -2.18 -5.31 28.77
N LYS A 213 -0.90 -5.69 28.68
CA LYS A 213 0.11 -5.28 29.65
C LYS A 213 0.30 -3.76 29.68
N CYS A 214 0.33 -3.10 28.53
CA CYS A 214 0.46 -1.66 28.44
C CYS A 214 -0.78 -0.95 29.00
N ALA A 215 -1.97 -1.44 28.69
CA ALA A 215 -3.25 -0.87 29.15
C ALA A 215 -3.47 -0.95 30.68
N THR A 216 -2.64 -1.71 31.39
CA THR A 216 -2.61 -1.76 32.86
C THR A 216 -1.57 -0.81 33.47
N ASP A 217 -0.79 -0.10 32.66
CA ASP A 217 0.12 0.92 33.14
C ASP A 217 -0.66 2.10 33.74
N SER A 218 -0.17 2.65 34.85
CA SER A 218 -0.83 3.75 35.55
C SER A 218 -0.84 5.05 34.75
N THR A 219 0.03 5.22 33.77
CA THR A 219 0.10 6.38 32.87
C THR A 219 -0.91 6.31 31.75
N TRP A 220 -1.49 5.12 31.50
CA TRP A 220 -2.39 4.86 30.39
C TRP A 220 -3.64 5.76 30.38
N HIS A 221 -4.28 5.95 31.52
CA HIS A 221 -5.52 6.70 31.67
C HIS A 221 -5.41 8.21 31.40
N ALA A 222 -4.21 8.69 31.14
CA ALA A 222 -3.95 10.10 30.86
C ALA A 222 -3.67 10.39 29.37
N MET A 223 -3.84 9.42 28.47
CA MET A 223 -3.56 9.58 27.04
C MET A 223 -4.70 10.29 26.31
N ASP A 224 -4.37 11.30 25.50
CA ASP A 224 -5.31 11.95 24.60
C ASP A 224 -5.49 11.14 23.32
N ALA A 225 -4.39 10.52 22.82
CA ALA A 225 -4.42 9.72 21.61
C ALA A 225 -3.40 8.58 21.60
N ILE A 226 -3.72 7.54 20.82
CA ILE A 226 -2.90 6.35 20.62
C ILE A 226 -2.75 6.08 19.12
N ILE A 227 -1.52 5.95 18.65
CA ILE A 227 -1.19 5.50 17.29
C ILE A 227 -0.77 4.03 17.32
N GLY A 228 -1.48 3.18 16.59
CA GLY A 228 -1.38 1.73 16.68
C GLY A 228 -2.44 1.17 17.64
N PRO A 229 -2.37 -0.13 17.96
CA PRO A 229 -1.35 -1.10 17.53
C PRO A 229 -1.45 -1.49 16.06
N ALA A 230 -0.47 -2.31 15.60
CA ALA A 230 -0.33 -2.61 14.19
C ALA A 230 -1.27 -3.71 13.67
N TYR A 231 -1.65 -4.67 14.51
CA TYR A 231 -2.41 -5.86 14.08
C TYR A 231 -3.87 -5.79 14.52
N GLY A 232 -4.81 -6.21 13.66
CA GLY A 232 -6.25 -6.11 13.91
C GLY A 232 -6.69 -6.66 15.26
N GLN A 233 -6.25 -7.85 15.67
CA GLN A 233 -6.58 -8.41 16.98
C GLN A 233 -6.07 -7.57 18.16
N GLN A 234 -4.95 -6.89 18.00
CA GLN A 234 -4.43 -5.95 19.00
C GLN A 234 -5.26 -4.66 19.02
N VAL A 235 -5.68 -4.17 17.84
CA VAL A 235 -6.59 -3.02 17.74
C VAL A 235 -7.92 -3.33 18.43
N GLU A 236 -8.51 -4.51 18.18
CA GLU A 236 -9.74 -4.96 18.84
C GLU A 236 -9.59 -5.04 20.37
N ALA A 237 -8.44 -5.50 20.87
CA ALA A 237 -8.18 -5.50 22.30
C ALA A 237 -8.05 -4.08 22.85
N MET A 238 -7.37 -3.18 22.13
CA MET A 238 -7.12 -1.80 22.55
C MET A 238 -8.37 -0.94 22.47
N ALA A 239 -9.22 -1.17 21.48
CA ALA A 239 -10.47 -0.43 21.28
C ALA A 239 -11.36 -0.39 22.53
N LYS A 240 -11.36 -1.46 23.32
CA LYS A 240 -12.12 -1.53 24.59
C LYS A 240 -11.60 -0.54 25.62
N TYR A 241 -10.29 -0.36 25.69
CA TYR A 241 -9.67 0.60 26.62
C TYR A 241 -9.85 2.02 26.13
N ALA A 242 -9.69 2.24 24.82
CA ALA A 242 -9.89 3.54 24.19
C ALA A 242 -11.32 4.04 24.41
N LEU A 243 -12.34 3.17 24.24
CA LEU A 243 -13.72 3.49 24.50
C LEU A 243 -13.98 3.83 25.98
N ARG A 244 -13.43 3.03 26.90
CA ARG A 244 -13.57 3.23 28.34
C ARG A 244 -13.04 4.60 28.80
N ASP A 245 -11.90 4.97 28.25
CA ASP A 245 -11.12 6.14 28.69
C ASP A 245 -11.38 7.37 27.79
N SER A 246 -12.22 7.25 26.77
CA SER A 246 -12.51 8.30 25.77
C SER A 246 -11.23 8.77 25.05
N THR A 247 -10.32 7.86 24.79
CA THR A 247 -9.02 8.12 24.17
C THR A 247 -9.08 7.83 22.66
N TRP A 248 -8.61 8.75 21.84
CA TRP A 248 -8.57 8.55 20.40
C TRP A 248 -7.59 7.43 20.03
N LEU A 249 -8.07 6.45 19.27
CA LEU A 249 -7.30 5.28 18.83
C LEU A 249 -7.18 5.27 17.30
N ILE A 250 -6.00 5.53 16.81
CA ILE A 250 -5.71 5.51 15.37
C ILE A 250 -5.16 4.13 14.99
N ALA A 251 -5.86 3.40 14.11
CA ALA A 251 -5.43 2.12 13.56
C ALA A 251 -4.79 2.33 12.16
N PRO A 252 -3.46 2.42 12.05
CA PRO A 252 -2.79 2.83 10.81
C PRO A 252 -2.65 1.71 9.78
N PHE A 253 -2.69 0.44 10.18
CA PHE A 253 -2.36 -0.68 9.30
C PHE A 253 -3.48 -1.70 9.12
N ALA A 254 -4.29 -1.91 10.16
CA ALA A 254 -5.37 -2.89 10.11
C ALA A 254 -6.54 -2.37 9.25
N SER A 255 -6.96 -3.14 8.25
CA SER A 255 -8.07 -2.81 7.36
C SER A 255 -9.40 -3.42 7.79
N GLU A 256 -9.37 -4.56 8.49
CA GLU A 256 -10.54 -5.26 9.00
C GLU A 256 -10.60 -5.09 10.52
N ILE A 257 -11.49 -4.23 11.00
CA ILE A 257 -11.68 -3.88 12.42
C ILE A 257 -13.18 -3.84 12.70
N GLU A 258 -13.69 -4.77 13.50
CA GLU A 258 -15.12 -4.85 13.85
C GLU A 258 -15.53 -3.75 14.85
N SER A 259 -14.63 -3.41 15.79
CA SER A 259 -14.90 -2.38 16.83
C SER A 259 -15.17 -0.99 16.24
N VAL A 260 -14.84 -0.73 14.97
CA VAL A 260 -15.18 0.55 14.33
C VAL A 260 -16.69 0.79 14.26
N GLN A 261 -17.52 -0.25 14.28
CA GLN A 261 -18.98 -0.14 14.22
C GLN A 261 -19.60 0.46 15.48
N ASN A 262 -18.91 0.42 16.62
CA ASN A 262 -19.48 0.80 17.93
C ASN A 262 -18.49 1.52 18.84
N ASN A 263 -17.43 2.10 18.32
CA ASN A 263 -16.44 2.85 19.09
C ASN A 263 -16.17 4.22 18.45
N PRO A 264 -16.81 5.30 18.93
CA PRO A 264 -16.68 6.65 18.35
C PRO A 264 -15.28 7.25 18.48
N TYR A 265 -14.40 6.66 19.27
CA TYR A 265 -13.00 7.11 19.42
C TYR A 265 -12.02 6.35 18.52
N LEU A 266 -12.50 5.47 17.64
CA LEU A 266 -11.63 4.67 16.75
C LEU A 266 -11.55 5.29 15.36
N LEU A 267 -10.33 5.63 14.93
CA LEU A 267 -10.01 6.12 13.60
C LEU A 267 -9.34 4.99 12.80
N LYS A 268 -10.05 4.40 11.85
CA LYS A 268 -9.52 3.37 10.94
C LYS A 268 -8.95 4.06 9.70
N PHE A 269 -7.62 4.11 9.59
CA PHE A 269 -6.96 4.75 8.45
C PHE A 269 -6.95 3.88 7.19
N ASN A 270 -6.59 2.60 7.32
CA ASN A 270 -6.43 1.72 6.17
C ASN A 270 -7.80 1.22 5.70
N PRO A 271 -8.19 1.43 4.42
CA PRO A 271 -9.49 1.00 3.91
C PRO A 271 -9.61 -0.53 3.91
N SER A 272 -10.83 -1.04 3.96
CA SER A 272 -11.08 -2.46 3.76
C SER A 272 -11.03 -2.81 2.27
N SER A 273 -10.86 -4.10 1.96
CA SER A 273 -10.91 -4.57 0.57
C SER A 273 -12.26 -4.30 -0.10
N LYS A 274 -13.33 -4.11 0.70
CA LYS A 274 -14.63 -3.69 0.19
C LYS A 274 -14.61 -2.22 -0.22
N ASP A 275 -14.05 -1.35 0.63
CA ASP A 275 -13.94 0.10 0.34
C ASP A 275 -13.10 0.33 -0.92
N GLU A 276 -11.99 -0.41 -1.09
CA GLU A 276 -11.16 -0.37 -2.29
C GLU A 276 -11.91 -0.82 -3.55
N ALA A 277 -12.72 -1.88 -3.45
CA ALA A 277 -13.53 -2.40 -4.55
C ALA A 277 -14.62 -1.42 -4.96
N ASP A 278 -15.30 -0.81 -4.00
CA ASP A 278 -16.33 0.20 -4.22
C ASP A 278 -15.72 1.45 -4.88
N ALA A 279 -14.57 1.92 -4.40
CA ALA A 279 -13.86 3.07 -4.99
C ALA A 279 -13.43 2.83 -6.44
N LEU A 280 -12.90 1.64 -6.77
CA LEU A 280 -12.56 1.30 -8.14
C LEU A 280 -13.80 1.24 -9.04
N ALA A 281 -14.86 0.58 -8.59
CA ALA A 281 -16.09 0.50 -9.37
C ALA A 281 -16.72 1.88 -9.60
N GLU A 282 -16.72 2.76 -8.60
CA GLU A 282 -17.16 4.15 -8.75
C GLU A 282 -16.29 4.92 -9.75
N TYR A 283 -14.96 4.77 -9.67
CA TYR A 283 -14.05 5.40 -10.62
C TYR A 283 -14.33 4.95 -12.06
N LEU A 284 -14.52 3.65 -12.29
CA LEU A 284 -14.82 3.11 -13.62
C LEU A 284 -16.19 3.55 -14.13
N LEU A 285 -17.17 3.68 -13.25
CA LEU A 285 -18.51 4.18 -13.58
C LEU A 285 -18.48 5.65 -14.01
N LEU A 286 -17.65 6.46 -13.36
CA LEU A 286 -17.52 7.90 -13.65
C LEU A 286 -16.58 8.21 -14.82
N SER A 287 -15.84 7.21 -15.32
CA SER A 287 -15.01 7.37 -16.51
C SER A 287 -15.87 7.71 -17.73
N ASP A 288 -15.42 8.66 -18.55
CA ASP A 288 -16.07 9.01 -19.81
C ASP A 288 -15.89 7.91 -20.87
N ASP A 289 -14.88 7.04 -20.68
CA ASP A 289 -14.57 5.96 -21.59
C ASP A 289 -15.35 4.69 -21.22
N SER A 290 -15.86 4.01 -22.24
CA SER A 290 -16.46 2.69 -22.04
C SER A 290 -15.39 1.68 -21.64
N VAL A 291 -15.66 0.89 -20.61
CA VAL A 291 -14.76 -0.14 -20.10
C VAL A 291 -15.40 -1.53 -20.15
N ASN A 292 -14.57 -2.56 -20.29
CA ASN A 292 -14.94 -3.96 -20.16
C ASN A 292 -14.01 -4.61 -19.14
N CYS A 293 -14.53 -5.18 -18.05
CA CYS A 293 -13.74 -5.91 -17.08
C CYS A 293 -13.58 -7.36 -17.50
N VAL A 294 -12.35 -7.79 -17.79
CA VAL A 294 -12.03 -9.17 -18.19
C VAL A 294 -11.53 -9.96 -16.99
N VAL A 295 -12.39 -10.84 -16.47
CA VAL A 295 -12.06 -11.70 -15.33
C VAL A 295 -11.29 -12.94 -15.80
N ILE A 296 -10.06 -13.10 -15.33
CA ILE A 296 -9.22 -14.25 -15.64
C ILE A 296 -9.26 -15.25 -14.48
N LYS A 297 -9.85 -16.42 -14.74
CA LYS A 297 -9.93 -17.54 -13.80
C LYS A 297 -8.70 -18.44 -13.96
N ALA A 298 -8.10 -18.88 -12.85
CA ALA A 298 -7.03 -19.88 -12.91
C ALA A 298 -7.58 -21.25 -13.34
N ARG A 299 -8.79 -21.59 -12.86
CA ARG A 299 -9.56 -22.78 -13.24
C ARG A 299 -11.04 -22.56 -12.91
N GLU A 300 -11.91 -23.35 -13.52
CA GLU A 300 -13.31 -23.37 -13.12
C GLU A 300 -13.48 -23.88 -11.67
N GLY A 301 -14.38 -23.26 -10.92
CA GLY A 301 -14.67 -23.60 -9.53
C GLY A 301 -13.53 -23.32 -8.55
N GLU A 302 -12.63 -22.41 -8.87
CA GLU A 302 -11.60 -21.97 -7.94
C GLU A 302 -12.17 -21.20 -6.75
N ASN A 303 -11.45 -21.26 -5.62
CA ASN A 303 -11.77 -20.41 -4.47
C ASN A 303 -11.25 -19.00 -4.74
N ILE A 304 -12.17 -18.06 -4.87
CA ILE A 304 -11.87 -16.66 -5.16
C ILE A 304 -11.55 -15.95 -3.83
N PRO A 305 -10.43 -15.20 -3.73
CA PRO A 305 -10.14 -14.38 -2.56
C PRO A 305 -11.26 -13.40 -2.24
N LYS A 306 -11.51 -13.14 -0.96
CA LYS A 306 -12.61 -12.27 -0.50
C LYS A 306 -12.51 -10.85 -1.09
N SER A 307 -11.30 -10.32 -1.23
CA SER A 307 -11.01 -9.05 -1.88
C SER A 307 -11.56 -8.98 -3.32
N ILE A 308 -11.40 -10.08 -4.08
CA ILE A 308 -11.91 -10.17 -5.46
C ILE A 308 -13.41 -10.40 -5.50
N GLN A 309 -13.96 -11.13 -4.54
CA GLN A 309 -15.42 -11.27 -4.43
C GLN A 309 -16.10 -9.91 -4.21
N TYR A 310 -15.52 -9.04 -3.37
CA TYR A 310 -16.00 -7.68 -3.19
C TYR A 310 -15.93 -6.88 -4.49
N LEU A 311 -14.83 -7.00 -5.25
CA LEU A 311 -14.69 -6.32 -6.52
C LEU A 311 -15.73 -6.78 -7.54
N HIS A 312 -15.97 -8.09 -7.68
CA HIS A 312 -17.04 -8.60 -8.55
C HIS A 312 -18.40 -8.05 -8.13
N THR A 313 -18.69 -8.05 -6.82
CA THR A 313 -19.95 -7.51 -6.29
C THR A 313 -20.10 -6.02 -6.60
N ALA A 314 -19.03 -5.23 -6.45
CA ALA A 314 -19.04 -3.80 -6.72
C ALA A 314 -19.22 -3.50 -8.22
N LEU A 315 -18.55 -4.26 -9.11
CA LEU A 315 -18.72 -4.14 -10.56
C LEU A 315 -20.15 -4.46 -11.00
N ASP A 316 -20.70 -5.58 -10.52
CA ASP A 316 -22.07 -6.00 -10.83
C ASP A 316 -23.09 -4.99 -10.31
N ALA A 317 -22.93 -4.50 -9.06
CA ALA A 317 -23.81 -3.51 -8.47
C ALA A 317 -23.82 -2.18 -9.22
N ASN A 318 -22.73 -1.83 -9.88
CA ASN A 318 -22.60 -0.62 -10.70
C ASN A 318 -22.90 -0.87 -12.19
N GLY A 319 -23.26 -2.09 -12.57
CA GLY A 319 -23.59 -2.45 -13.96
C GLY A 319 -22.41 -2.34 -14.91
N ILE A 320 -21.19 -2.48 -14.44
CA ILE A 320 -19.97 -2.42 -15.26
C ILE A 320 -19.87 -3.71 -16.08
N PRO A 321 -19.72 -3.63 -17.42
CA PRO A 321 -19.63 -4.81 -18.26
C PRO A 321 -18.49 -5.73 -17.85
N THR A 322 -18.80 -7.03 -17.68
CA THR A 322 -17.83 -8.03 -17.24
C THR A 322 -17.87 -9.25 -18.16
N THR A 323 -16.72 -9.62 -18.69
CA THR A 323 -16.49 -10.85 -19.45
C THR A 323 -15.56 -11.77 -18.67
N SER A 324 -15.43 -13.03 -19.07
CA SER A 324 -14.49 -13.93 -18.38
C SER A 324 -13.79 -14.90 -19.31
N THR A 325 -12.57 -15.27 -18.94
CA THR A 325 -11.78 -16.30 -19.60
C THR A 325 -10.93 -17.04 -18.57
N THR A 326 -10.17 -18.04 -19.00
CA THR A 326 -9.26 -18.81 -18.14
C THR A 326 -7.81 -18.60 -18.53
N ILE A 327 -6.90 -18.85 -17.59
CA ILE A 327 -5.46 -18.89 -17.88
C ILE A 327 -5.16 -19.86 -19.02
N ARG A 328 -5.83 -21.03 -19.05
CA ARG A 328 -5.67 -22.01 -20.12
C ARG A 328 -6.01 -21.42 -21.49
N ASN A 329 -7.12 -20.69 -21.60
CA ASN A 329 -7.54 -20.09 -22.89
C ASN A 329 -6.53 -19.04 -23.37
N LEU A 330 -5.95 -18.27 -22.45
CA LEU A 330 -4.88 -17.31 -22.76
C LEU A 330 -3.64 -18.04 -23.30
N LEU A 331 -3.21 -19.10 -22.63
CA LEU A 331 -2.01 -19.87 -23.00
C LEU A 331 -2.12 -20.54 -24.39
N VAL A 332 -3.34 -20.84 -24.84
CA VAL A 332 -3.58 -21.43 -26.17
C VAL A 332 -4.14 -20.43 -27.20
N ASP A 333 -4.01 -19.13 -26.92
CA ASP A 333 -4.48 -18.03 -27.79
C ASP A 333 -5.96 -18.18 -28.21
N SER A 334 -6.83 -18.59 -27.30
CA SER A 334 -8.28 -18.74 -27.54
C SER A 334 -9.16 -17.85 -26.64
N ALA A 335 -8.60 -16.76 -26.13
CA ALA A 335 -9.27 -15.86 -25.20
C ALA A 335 -9.82 -14.59 -25.84
N GLU A 336 -9.69 -14.41 -27.15
CA GLU A 336 -10.05 -13.17 -27.88
C GLU A 336 -11.50 -12.72 -27.64
N ASN A 337 -12.44 -13.68 -27.53
CA ASN A 337 -13.85 -13.38 -27.32
C ASN A 337 -14.16 -12.72 -25.95
N ALA A 338 -13.23 -12.71 -25.01
CA ALA A 338 -13.39 -12.04 -23.74
C ALA A 338 -13.01 -10.55 -23.81
N PHE A 339 -12.33 -10.13 -24.89
CA PHE A 339 -11.85 -8.77 -25.07
C PHE A 339 -12.74 -8.03 -26.07
N VAL A 340 -13.06 -6.78 -25.78
CA VAL A 340 -13.93 -5.94 -26.61
C VAL A 340 -13.06 -4.94 -27.38
N PRO A 341 -13.15 -4.88 -28.73
CA PRO A 341 -12.40 -3.92 -29.53
C PRO A 341 -12.85 -2.48 -29.26
N GLY A 342 -11.90 -1.56 -29.24
CA GLY A 342 -12.19 -0.12 -29.16
C GLY A 342 -12.65 0.38 -27.80
N VAL A 343 -12.69 -0.49 -26.78
CA VAL A 343 -12.91 -0.13 -25.37
C VAL A 343 -11.73 -0.57 -24.53
N GLU A 344 -11.50 0.08 -23.39
CA GLU A 344 -10.48 -0.35 -22.44
C GLU A 344 -10.91 -1.65 -21.76
N ASN A 345 -10.05 -2.67 -21.84
CA ASN A 345 -10.25 -3.97 -21.22
C ASN A 345 -9.42 -4.03 -19.92
N ILE A 346 -10.09 -3.96 -18.78
CA ILE A 346 -9.45 -4.04 -17.48
C ILE A 346 -9.37 -5.49 -17.05
N VAL A 347 -8.17 -6.03 -17.03
CA VAL A 347 -7.90 -7.44 -16.72
C VAL A 347 -7.82 -7.64 -15.22
N ILE A 348 -8.70 -8.49 -14.68
CA ILE A 348 -8.82 -8.81 -13.26
C ILE A 348 -8.56 -10.30 -13.05
N PHE A 349 -7.56 -10.65 -12.23
CA PHE A 349 -7.27 -12.05 -11.90
C PHE A 349 -8.03 -12.50 -10.66
N ASN A 350 -8.68 -13.67 -10.75
CA ASN A 350 -9.31 -14.34 -9.60
C ASN A 350 -8.32 -14.99 -8.63
N THR A 351 -7.06 -14.62 -8.69
CA THR A 351 -6.00 -15.17 -7.83
C THR A 351 -5.01 -14.08 -7.45
N GLU A 352 -4.43 -14.20 -6.26
CA GLU A 352 -3.36 -13.32 -5.79
C GLU A 352 -1.96 -13.86 -6.12
N LYS A 353 -1.89 -15.02 -6.77
CA LYS A 353 -0.61 -15.66 -7.11
C LYS A 353 0.02 -15.00 -8.33
N TYR A 354 1.11 -14.26 -8.10
CA TYR A 354 1.85 -13.58 -9.16
C TYR A 354 2.31 -14.52 -10.29
N ASN A 355 2.71 -15.74 -9.96
CA ASN A 355 3.14 -16.72 -10.97
C ASN A 355 2.06 -17.00 -12.04
N ASN A 356 0.77 -16.92 -11.68
CA ASN A 356 -0.32 -17.08 -12.63
C ASN A 356 -0.40 -15.91 -13.60
N LEU A 357 -0.19 -14.68 -13.13
CA LEU A 357 -0.09 -13.50 -13.97
C LEU A 357 1.14 -13.59 -14.87
N GLN A 358 2.30 -13.88 -14.29
CA GLN A 358 3.58 -13.94 -15.02
C GLN A 358 3.51 -14.92 -16.21
N ALA A 359 2.84 -16.05 -16.06
CA ALA A 359 2.68 -17.04 -17.11
C ALA A 359 1.93 -16.52 -18.33
N VAL A 360 0.99 -15.58 -18.18
CA VAL A 360 0.13 -15.08 -19.25
C VAL A 360 0.47 -13.67 -19.76
N ILE A 361 1.41 -12.97 -19.13
CA ILE A 361 1.86 -11.64 -19.61
C ILE A 361 2.21 -11.64 -21.09
N PRO A 362 2.98 -12.60 -21.65
CA PRO A 362 3.31 -12.60 -23.08
C PRO A 362 2.08 -12.69 -23.98
N HIS A 363 1.04 -13.42 -23.56
CA HIS A 363 -0.21 -13.56 -24.29
C HIS A 363 -1.06 -12.30 -24.20
N LEU A 364 -1.11 -11.63 -23.04
CA LEU A 364 -1.78 -10.34 -22.86
C LEU A 364 -1.11 -9.24 -23.71
N LEU A 365 0.23 -9.20 -23.76
CA LEU A 365 0.98 -8.28 -24.63
C LEU A 365 0.71 -8.54 -26.12
N LYS A 366 0.49 -9.79 -26.53
CA LYS A 366 0.07 -10.11 -27.88
C LYS A 366 -1.34 -9.57 -28.18
N LEU A 367 -2.29 -9.75 -27.26
CA LEU A 367 -3.67 -9.24 -27.37
C LEU A 367 -3.70 -7.70 -27.31
N GLN A 368 -2.80 -7.06 -26.57
CA GLN A 368 -2.71 -5.59 -26.46
C GLN A 368 -2.50 -4.90 -27.82
N LYS A 369 -1.96 -5.61 -28.81
CA LYS A 369 -1.82 -5.09 -30.19
C LYS A 369 -3.16 -4.84 -30.89
N GLN A 370 -4.24 -5.44 -30.40
CA GLN A 370 -5.59 -5.38 -31.01
C GLN A 370 -6.63 -4.76 -30.05
N TYR A 371 -6.39 -4.89 -28.74
CA TYR A 371 -7.31 -4.48 -27.68
C TYR A 371 -6.58 -3.56 -26.70
N PRO A 372 -7.13 -2.39 -26.34
CA PRO A 372 -6.60 -1.64 -25.19
C PRO A 372 -6.70 -2.49 -23.93
N ILE A 373 -5.59 -2.80 -23.29
CA ILE A 373 -5.52 -3.66 -22.10
C ILE A 373 -4.84 -2.91 -20.97
N THR A 374 -5.50 -2.88 -19.81
CA THR A 374 -4.96 -2.38 -18.55
C THR A 374 -5.11 -3.47 -17.49
N LEU A 375 -4.04 -3.77 -16.73
CA LEU A 375 -4.08 -4.74 -15.66
C LEU A 375 -4.57 -4.10 -14.37
N TYR A 376 -5.62 -4.64 -13.73
CA TYR A 376 -5.88 -4.35 -12.33
C TYR A 376 -4.81 -5.01 -11.47
N SER A 377 -3.86 -4.19 -11.00
CA SER A 377 -2.72 -4.63 -10.22
C SER A 377 -3.06 -4.66 -8.73
N ARG A 378 -2.27 -5.42 -7.97
CA ARG A 378 -2.43 -5.54 -6.53
C ARG A 378 -1.23 -4.95 -5.82
N TYR A 379 -1.41 -4.52 -4.59
CA TYR A 379 -0.32 -4.02 -3.77
C TYR A 379 0.89 -4.97 -3.74
N THR A 380 0.65 -6.28 -3.65
CA THR A 380 1.70 -7.31 -3.65
C THR A 380 2.46 -7.44 -4.98
N TRP A 381 1.92 -6.86 -6.07
CA TRP A 381 2.52 -6.88 -7.41
C TRP A 381 3.18 -5.55 -7.80
N GLN A 382 3.03 -4.50 -6.99
CA GLN A 382 3.53 -3.16 -7.32
C GLN A 382 5.07 -3.07 -7.41
N THR A 383 5.77 -3.98 -6.72
CA THR A 383 7.23 -4.11 -6.80
C THR A 383 7.70 -4.95 -7.98
N GLU A 384 6.78 -5.50 -8.76
CA GLU A 384 7.10 -6.33 -9.92
C GLU A 384 7.20 -5.48 -11.18
N ASP A 385 8.14 -5.84 -12.04
CA ASP A 385 8.31 -5.21 -13.36
C ASP A 385 7.29 -5.80 -14.35
N ILE A 386 6.12 -5.18 -14.43
CA ILE A 386 5.02 -5.64 -15.29
C ILE A 386 4.94 -4.73 -16.51
N ALA A 387 5.17 -5.32 -17.68
CA ALA A 387 5.18 -4.62 -18.98
C ALA A 387 3.76 -4.35 -19.54
N LEU A 388 2.77 -4.14 -18.70
CA LEU A 388 1.40 -3.76 -19.07
C LEU A 388 1.03 -2.47 -18.36
N PRO A 389 0.21 -1.61 -18.95
CA PRO A 389 -0.44 -0.52 -18.22
C PRO A 389 -1.19 -1.09 -17.01
N GLN A 390 -1.13 -0.39 -15.89
CA GLN A 390 -1.72 -0.87 -14.65
C GLN A 390 -2.69 0.16 -14.06
N ILE A 391 -3.73 -0.35 -13.42
CA ILE A 391 -4.62 0.42 -12.54
C ILE A 391 -4.68 -0.27 -11.19
N TYR A 392 -4.63 0.49 -10.09
CA TYR A 392 -4.72 -0.06 -8.75
C TYR A 392 -5.22 0.99 -7.75
N THR A 393 -5.75 0.51 -6.63
CA THR A 393 -6.14 1.33 -5.48
C THR A 393 -4.95 1.60 -4.58
N SER A 394 -4.86 2.79 -4.00
CA SER A 394 -3.80 3.18 -3.08
C SER A 394 -4.30 4.18 -2.05
N ILE A 395 -3.82 4.05 -0.82
CA ILE A 395 -3.97 5.08 0.22
C ILE A 395 -2.95 6.23 0.05
N PHE A 396 -2.01 6.05 -0.87
CA PHE A 396 -0.98 7.04 -1.16
C PHE A 396 -1.26 7.74 -2.48
N HIS A 397 -1.07 9.04 -2.52
CA HIS A 397 -0.94 9.80 -3.77
C HIS A 397 0.54 9.95 -4.14
N GLU A 398 0.80 10.47 -5.31
CA GLU A 398 2.15 10.79 -5.76
C GLU A 398 2.62 12.05 -5.04
N ALA A 399 3.68 11.91 -4.23
CA ALA A 399 4.28 13.02 -3.52
C ALA A 399 5.13 13.88 -4.47
N THR A 400 5.12 15.19 -4.29
CA THR A 400 5.98 16.09 -5.08
C THR A 400 7.44 15.92 -4.66
N GLU A 401 8.37 16.08 -5.60
CA GLU A 401 9.80 15.98 -5.30
C GLU A 401 10.23 17.03 -4.27
N GLU A 402 9.67 18.24 -4.34
CA GLU A 402 9.91 19.32 -3.39
C GLU A 402 9.54 18.92 -1.95
N SER A 403 8.35 18.31 -1.73
CA SER A 403 7.92 17.88 -0.40
C SER A 403 8.75 16.70 0.13
N ILE A 404 9.17 15.80 -0.77
CA ILE A 404 10.06 14.68 -0.41
C ILE A 404 11.45 15.21 -0.01
N GLU A 405 12.01 16.16 -0.75
CA GLU A 405 13.31 16.75 -0.43
C GLU A 405 13.28 17.54 0.87
N ALA A 406 12.21 18.33 1.09
CA ALA A 406 12.02 19.04 2.35
C ALA A 406 11.98 18.09 3.56
N TYR A 407 11.21 17.01 3.45
CA TYR A 407 11.18 15.97 4.49
C TYR A 407 12.53 15.26 4.65
N ARG A 408 13.22 14.94 3.55
CA ARG A 408 14.55 14.30 3.59
C ARG A 408 15.57 15.16 4.32
N ALA A 409 15.58 16.47 4.09
CA ALA A 409 16.47 17.39 4.78
C ALA A 409 16.26 17.37 6.30
N ILE A 410 14.99 17.31 6.76
CA ILE A 410 14.67 17.17 8.17
C ILE A 410 15.11 15.78 8.69
N TYR A 411 14.82 14.72 7.95
CA TYR A 411 15.21 13.35 8.31
C TYR A 411 16.72 13.23 8.52
N GLU A 412 17.54 13.74 7.59
CA GLU A 412 19.00 13.66 7.64
C GLU A 412 19.60 14.52 8.77
N GLN A 413 18.90 15.54 9.21
CA GLN A 413 19.31 16.34 10.37
C GLN A 413 19.30 15.53 11.67
N TYR A 414 18.36 14.57 11.83
CA TYR A 414 18.20 13.79 13.06
C TYR A 414 18.73 12.38 12.98
N PHE A 415 18.83 11.81 11.77
CA PHE A 415 19.23 10.42 11.56
C PHE A 415 20.43 10.32 10.62
N SER A 416 21.46 9.61 11.06
CA SER A 416 22.69 9.42 10.26
C SER A 416 22.53 8.44 9.09
N THR A 417 21.37 7.81 8.96
CA THR A 417 21.04 6.85 7.89
C THR A 417 20.08 7.52 6.90
N PRO A 418 20.18 7.24 5.61
CA PRO A 418 19.24 7.77 4.64
C PRO A 418 17.82 7.24 4.91
N ALA A 419 16.81 8.05 4.58
CA ALA A 419 15.42 7.63 4.61
C ALA A 419 15.20 6.44 3.66
N ALA A 420 14.21 5.58 3.95
CA ALA A 420 13.84 4.48 3.06
C ALA A 420 13.35 5.05 1.72
N GLU A 421 13.71 4.40 0.60
CA GLU A 421 13.20 4.82 -0.71
C GLU A 421 11.79 4.25 -0.94
N HIS A 422 11.60 2.97 -0.74
CA HIS A 422 10.32 2.27 -0.87
C HIS A 422 10.29 1.02 0.00
N PRO A 423 9.16 0.70 0.62
CA PRO A 423 7.97 1.55 0.82
C PRO A 423 8.21 2.63 1.88
N ARG A 424 7.62 3.81 1.69
CA ARG A 424 7.79 5.01 2.54
C ARG A 424 6.88 4.97 3.77
N TYR A 425 7.15 4.04 4.69
CA TYR A 425 6.44 3.96 5.98
C TYR A 425 6.79 5.12 6.91
N ASP A 426 7.95 5.72 6.73
CA ASP A 426 8.36 6.94 7.43
C ASP A 426 7.43 8.12 7.10
N LEU A 427 7.11 8.35 5.82
CA LEU A 427 6.14 9.37 5.42
C LEU A 427 4.73 9.07 5.95
N LEU A 428 4.31 7.79 5.99
CA LEU A 428 3.03 7.44 6.57
C LEU A 428 2.95 7.79 8.06
N GLY A 429 3.99 7.47 8.83
CA GLY A 429 4.08 7.83 10.24
C GLY A 429 4.07 9.33 10.46
N TYR A 430 4.79 10.07 9.62
CA TYR A 430 4.82 11.52 9.63
C TYR A 430 3.45 12.13 9.34
N ASP A 431 2.82 11.77 8.21
CA ASP A 431 1.54 12.31 7.78
C ASP A 431 0.43 12.06 8.80
N LEU A 432 0.27 10.81 9.27
CA LEU A 432 -0.74 10.47 10.26
C LEU A 432 -0.55 11.22 11.58
N THR A 433 0.70 11.40 12.00
CA THR A 433 1.00 12.11 13.24
C THR A 433 0.77 13.62 13.10
N LYS A 434 1.15 14.23 11.97
CA LYS A 434 0.88 15.66 11.69
C LYS A 434 -0.62 15.93 11.65
N HIS A 435 -1.39 15.09 10.97
CA HIS A 435 -2.84 15.19 10.93
C HIS A 435 -3.45 15.11 12.34
N LEU A 436 -3.07 14.10 13.13
CA LEU A 436 -3.57 13.96 14.49
C LEU A 436 -3.22 15.17 15.37
N LEU A 437 -1.97 15.65 15.29
CA LEU A 437 -1.51 16.83 16.05
C LEU A 437 -2.19 18.13 15.60
N ALA A 438 -2.65 18.22 14.35
CA ALA A 438 -3.43 19.36 13.89
C ALA A 438 -4.84 19.38 14.52
N LEU A 439 -5.39 18.22 14.83
CA LEU A 439 -6.74 18.07 15.39
C LEU A 439 -6.79 18.08 16.92
N LEU A 440 -5.71 17.65 17.59
CA LEU A 440 -5.70 17.52 19.06
C LEU A 440 -5.59 18.87 19.78
N PRO A 441 -6.37 19.09 20.86
CA PRO A 441 -7.46 18.23 21.33
C PRO A 441 -8.67 18.28 20.40
N ILE A 442 -9.24 17.13 20.05
CA ILE A 442 -10.41 17.06 19.16
C ILE A 442 -11.65 17.50 19.92
N ASN A 443 -11.98 18.77 19.83
CA ASN A 443 -13.15 19.38 20.48
C ASN A 443 -14.40 19.33 19.58
N ASP A 444 -14.20 19.33 18.27
CA ASP A 444 -15.25 19.19 17.26
C ASP A 444 -14.93 18.01 16.33
N PRO A 445 -15.63 16.88 16.46
CA PRO A 445 -15.41 15.73 15.60
C PRO A 445 -15.64 15.98 14.09
N LEU A 446 -16.39 17.03 13.71
CA LEU A 446 -16.58 17.40 12.31
C LEU A 446 -15.28 17.77 11.61
N GLN A 447 -14.25 18.19 12.36
CA GLN A 447 -12.91 18.43 11.79
C GLN A 447 -12.27 17.17 11.21
N LEU A 448 -12.67 15.98 11.67
CA LEU A 448 -12.21 14.71 11.10
C LEU A 448 -12.76 14.45 9.69
N GLU A 449 -13.88 15.08 9.33
CA GLU A 449 -14.53 14.96 8.02
C GLU A 449 -13.96 15.93 6.98
N GLU A 450 -13.08 16.85 7.38
CA GLU A 450 -12.36 17.71 6.47
C GLU A 450 -11.21 16.97 5.79
N ILE A 451 -10.97 17.31 4.50
CA ILE A 451 -9.85 16.72 3.77
C ILE A 451 -8.54 17.33 4.27
N TRP A 452 -7.68 16.48 4.77
CA TRP A 452 -6.30 16.85 5.11
C TRP A 452 -5.33 16.25 4.10
N GLU A 453 -4.36 17.04 3.65
CA GLU A 453 -3.37 16.64 2.65
C GLU A 453 -1.98 16.61 3.27
N GLY A 454 -1.37 15.42 3.31
CA GLY A 454 0.01 15.17 3.74
C GLY A 454 0.97 15.10 2.56
N ILE A 455 2.18 14.62 2.82
CA ILE A 455 3.21 14.46 1.77
C ILE A 455 2.80 13.39 0.78
N GLN A 456 2.31 12.24 1.26
CA GLN A 456 1.89 11.10 0.41
C GLN A 456 0.48 10.58 0.72
N THR A 457 -0.22 11.15 1.71
CA THR A 457 -1.57 10.70 2.09
C THR A 457 -2.56 11.84 2.05
N ARG A 458 -3.81 11.52 1.63
CA ARG A 458 -4.96 12.36 1.87
C ARG A 458 -5.83 11.65 2.89
N ILE A 459 -6.37 12.38 3.83
CA ILE A 459 -7.14 11.82 4.94
C ILE A 459 -8.44 12.58 5.06
N MET A 460 -9.55 11.85 5.05
CA MET A 460 -10.88 12.36 5.35
C MET A 460 -11.65 11.23 6.01
N TYR A 461 -11.98 11.40 7.27
CA TYR A 461 -12.71 10.40 8.02
C TYR A 461 -14.21 10.62 7.93
N GLN A 462 -14.99 9.55 7.84
CA GLN A 462 -16.43 9.59 7.94
C GLN A 462 -16.95 8.49 8.86
N HIS A 463 -18.08 8.75 9.52
CA HIS A 463 -18.83 7.72 10.22
C HIS A 463 -19.57 6.83 9.22
N PRO A 464 -19.48 5.51 9.31
CA PRO A 464 -20.43 4.61 8.63
C PRO A 464 -21.87 4.77 9.15
N GLU A 465 -22.03 4.90 10.47
CA GLU A 465 -23.31 5.03 11.16
C GLU A 465 -23.13 5.88 12.43
N GLU A 466 -24.23 6.45 12.95
CA GLU A 466 -24.20 7.23 14.20
C GLU A 466 -23.69 6.39 15.38
N GLY A 467 -22.71 6.90 16.11
CA GLY A 467 -22.07 6.21 17.24
C GLY A 467 -20.97 5.20 16.83
N SER A 468 -20.73 5.02 15.54
CA SER A 468 -19.57 4.28 15.06
C SER A 468 -18.29 5.10 15.18
N GLY A 469 -17.14 4.45 14.98
CA GLY A 469 -15.87 5.11 14.73
C GLY A 469 -15.80 5.68 13.31
N TYR A 470 -14.65 6.15 12.95
CA TYR A 470 -14.40 6.84 11.70
C TYR A 470 -13.55 5.98 10.75
N VAL A 471 -13.88 6.02 9.47
CA VAL A 471 -13.16 5.30 8.41
C VAL A 471 -12.63 6.30 7.41
N ASN A 472 -11.35 6.23 7.09
CA ASN A 472 -10.77 7.05 6.03
C ASN A 472 -11.41 6.70 4.69
N GLN A 473 -11.90 7.71 3.99
CA GLN A 473 -12.59 7.60 2.70
C GLN A 473 -11.68 7.90 1.50
N GLU A 474 -10.47 8.39 1.75
CA GLU A 474 -9.57 8.77 0.69
C GLU A 474 -8.83 7.54 0.14
N ILE A 475 -9.28 7.11 -1.04
CA ILE A 475 -8.68 6.02 -1.81
C ILE A 475 -8.34 6.56 -3.20
N ASN A 476 -7.07 6.58 -3.52
CA ASN A 476 -6.59 7.01 -4.82
C ASN A 476 -6.66 5.86 -5.82
N ILE A 477 -7.07 6.16 -7.04
CA ILE A 477 -6.94 5.26 -8.17
C ILE A 477 -5.72 5.69 -8.98
N ILE A 478 -4.71 4.88 -8.99
CA ILE A 478 -3.45 5.15 -9.66
C ILE A 478 -3.42 4.42 -11.00
N ARG A 479 -3.10 5.13 -12.07
CA ARG A 479 -2.82 4.58 -13.39
C ARG A 479 -1.32 4.68 -13.67
N LYS A 480 -0.69 3.55 -13.89
CA LYS A 480 0.72 3.46 -14.27
C LYS A 480 0.79 3.11 -15.76
N PRO A 481 1.39 3.97 -16.62
CA PRO A 481 1.55 3.67 -18.04
C PRO A 481 2.50 2.49 -18.24
N ASN A 482 2.57 1.99 -19.47
CA ASN A 482 3.56 1.00 -19.86
C ASN A 482 4.98 1.61 -19.82
N LEU A 483 5.96 0.87 -19.35
CA LEU A 483 7.36 1.29 -19.26
C LEU A 483 7.99 1.70 -20.60
N GLU A 484 7.38 1.28 -21.73
CA GLU A 484 7.85 1.63 -23.09
C GLU A 484 7.29 2.99 -23.60
N GLU A 485 6.36 3.61 -22.88
CA GLU A 485 5.69 4.86 -23.28
C GLU A 485 6.14 6.09 -22.50
N GLU A 486 7.19 6.03 -21.69
CA GLU A 486 7.74 7.25 -21.12
C GLU A 486 8.27 8.14 -22.27
N PRO A 487 7.71 9.34 -22.44
CA PRO A 487 8.23 10.24 -23.48
C PRO A 487 9.68 10.54 -23.12
N SER A 488 10.58 10.16 -24.01
CA SER A 488 11.98 10.60 -23.95
C SER A 488 11.99 12.13 -23.88
N LEU A 489 12.32 12.65 -22.70
CA LEU A 489 12.59 14.07 -22.45
C LEU A 489 13.74 14.59 -23.31
#